data_48f2797be8a60815c1b0f64aa832aa8f
#
_entry.id   48f2797be8a60815c1b0f64aa832aa8f
#
_cell.length_a   1.000
_cell.length_b   1.000
_cell.length_c   1.000
_cell.angle_alpha   90.00
_cell.angle_beta   90.00
_cell.angle_gamma   90.00
#
_symmetry.space_group_name_H-M   'P 1'
#
loop_
_entity.id
_entity.type
_entity.pdbx_description
1 polymer ?
#
loop_
_entity_poly.entity_id
_entity_poly.type
_entity_poly.pdbx_seq_one_letter_code
_entity_poly.pdbx_strand_id
1 'polypeptide(L)'
;MASYGATVRDELRVPTRVLRHAIPGVYAGYKQLHDATLAAGMLDAKTKELIALAIAVSKECDGCIAAHAHAAVQHGATPAEAAEAIGVTFLMNGGPATVYGARAYAAVTEFYADSTGDGVARPIAPDAHAD
;
A
#
# COMPACT_ATOMS: atom_id res chain seq x y z
N MET A 1 17.07 2.37 7.83
CA MET A 1 15.72 2.04 8.29
C MET A 1 15.25 0.82 7.54
N ALA A 2 14.80 -0.19 8.25
CA ALA A 2 14.30 -1.40 7.62
C ALA A 2 13.14 -1.04 6.67
N SER A 3 13.12 -1.63 5.49
CA SER A 3 12.09 -1.41 4.49
C SER A 3 10.79 -2.10 4.93
N TYR A 4 9.88 -1.33 5.48
CA TYR A 4 8.62 -1.82 6.05
C TYR A 4 7.78 -2.58 5.00
N GLY A 5 7.56 -1.98 3.84
CA GLY A 5 6.70 -2.57 2.82
C GLY A 5 7.27 -3.87 2.23
N ALA A 6 8.55 -3.88 1.88
CA ALA A 6 9.21 -5.08 1.37
C ALA A 6 9.30 -6.17 2.43
N THR A 7 9.61 -5.81 3.68
CA THR A 7 9.68 -6.77 4.79
C THR A 7 8.34 -7.48 5.00
N VAL A 8 7.24 -6.74 5.08
CA VAL A 8 5.89 -7.32 5.25
C VAL A 8 5.54 -8.25 4.08
N ARG A 9 5.83 -7.85 2.85
CA ARG A 9 5.59 -8.70 1.67
C ARG A 9 6.41 -9.99 1.71
N ASP A 10 7.67 -9.90 2.10
CA ASP A 10 8.56 -11.05 2.19
C ASP A 10 8.13 -12.02 3.29
N GLU A 11 7.75 -11.52 4.44
CA GLU A 11 7.25 -12.34 5.55
C GLU A 11 5.99 -13.13 5.17
N LEU A 12 5.12 -12.57 4.34
CA LEU A 12 3.88 -13.20 3.92
C LEU A 12 4.04 -14.17 2.75
N ARG A 13 5.16 -14.15 2.03
CA ARG A 13 5.37 -14.93 0.81
C ARG A 13 5.20 -16.42 1.04
N VAL A 14 5.88 -16.98 2.00
CA VAL A 14 5.83 -18.43 2.29
C VAL A 14 4.50 -18.83 2.94
N PRO A 15 4.02 -18.15 3.99
CA PRO A 15 2.70 -18.47 4.58
C PRO A 15 1.56 -18.41 3.55
N THR A 16 1.57 -17.42 2.68
CA THR A 16 0.54 -17.28 1.62
C THR A 16 0.60 -18.44 0.64
N ARG A 17 1.79 -18.86 0.23
CA ARG A 17 1.96 -20.00 -0.68
C ARG A 17 1.44 -21.27 -0.04
N VAL A 18 1.76 -21.52 1.22
CA VAL A 18 1.28 -22.70 1.95
C VAL A 18 -0.24 -22.72 2.02
N LEU A 19 -0.86 -21.60 2.39
CA LEU A 19 -2.31 -21.51 2.46
C LEU A 19 -2.97 -21.67 1.09
N ARG A 20 -2.37 -21.09 0.04
CA ARG A 20 -2.88 -21.24 -1.34
C ARG A 20 -2.91 -22.70 -1.78
N HIS A 21 -1.90 -23.47 -1.43
CA HIS A 21 -1.86 -24.91 -1.74
C HIS A 21 -2.91 -25.70 -0.96
N ALA A 22 -3.29 -25.23 0.23
CA ALA A 22 -4.33 -25.87 1.05
C ALA A 22 -5.75 -25.56 0.55
N ILE A 23 -5.99 -24.36 -0.01
CA ILE A 23 -7.30 -23.89 -0.47
C ILE A 23 -7.20 -23.23 -1.87
N PRO A 24 -6.75 -23.98 -2.88
CA PRO A 24 -6.45 -23.39 -4.20
C PRO A 24 -7.68 -22.78 -4.90
N GLY A 25 -8.85 -23.37 -4.72
CA GLY A 25 -10.10 -22.87 -5.32
C GLY A 25 -10.51 -21.52 -4.74
N VAL A 26 -10.33 -21.32 -3.45
CA VAL A 26 -10.63 -20.03 -2.78
C VAL A 26 -9.69 -18.93 -3.30
N TYR A 27 -8.40 -19.23 -3.40
CA TYR A 27 -7.43 -18.26 -3.94
C TYR A 27 -7.68 -17.95 -5.42
N ALA A 28 -8.11 -18.93 -6.22
CA ALA A 28 -8.48 -18.70 -7.62
C ALA A 28 -9.68 -17.75 -7.72
N GLY A 29 -10.71 -17.95 -6.90
CA GLY A 29 -11.87 -17.06 -6.82
C GLY A 29 -11.52 -15.67 -6.34
N TYR A 30 -10.69 -15.57 -5.33
CA TYR A 30 -10.20 -14.28 -4.82
C TYR A 30 -9.37 -13.53 -5.87
N LYS A 31 -8.49 -14.22 -6.58
CA LYS A 31 -7.72 -13.61 -7.67
C LYS A 31 -8.62 -13.06 -8.77
N GLN A 32 -9.67 -13.79 -9.15
CA GLN A 32 -10.63 -13.33 -10.14
C GLN A 32 -11.37 -12.07 -9.66
N LEU A 33 -11.81 -12.04 -8.42
CA LEU A 33 -12.42 -10.86 -7.80
C LEU A 33 -11.45 -9.67 -7.79
N HIS A 34 -10.23 -9.88 -7.36
CA HIS A 34 -9.18 -8.88 -7.31
C HIS A 34 -8.92 -8.26 -8.69
N ASP A 35 -8.67 -9.10 -9.68
CA ASP A 35 -8.33 -8.66 -11.04
C ASP A 35 -9.50 -7.90 -11.69
N ALA A 36 -10.72 -8.38 -11.53
CA ALA A 36 -11.92 -7.72 -12.06
C ALA A 36 -12.18 -6.37 -11.37
N THR A 37 -11.98 -6.30 -10.07
CA THR A 37 -12.21 -5.08 -9.28
C THR A 37 -11.20 -3.98 -9.61
N LEU A 38 -9.93 -4.34 -9.73
CA LEU A 38 -8.83 -3.37 -9.89
C LEU A 38 -8.53 -3.03 -11.36
N ALA A 39 -9.13 -3.72 -12.30
CA ALA A 39 -9.01 -3.38 -13.72
C ALA A 39 -9.49 -1.95 -13.98
N ALA A 40 -8.80 -1.24 -14.87
CA ALA A 40 -9.20 0.10 -15.27
C ALA A 40 -10.61 0.11 -15.88
N GLY A 41 -11.43 1.05 -15.43
CA GLY A 41 -12.76 1.30 -15.91
C GLY A 41 -13.02 2.81 -15.97
N MET A 42 -14.14 3.28 -15.45
CA MET A 42 -14.40 4.72 -15.30
C MET A 42 -13.38 5.37 -14.36
N LEU A 43 -12.90 4.62 -13.36
CA LEU A 43 -11.74 4.98 -12.55
C LEU A 43 -10.52 4.23 -13.10
N ASP A 44 -9.39 4.89 -13.19
CA ASP A 44 -8.15 4.23 -13.60
C ASP A 44 -7.60 3.31 -12.51
N ALA A 45 -6.66 2.44 -12.90
CA ALA A 45 -6.07 1.48 -11.97
C ALA A 45 -5.33 2.17 -10.82
N LYS A 46 -4.64 3.27 -11.09
CA LYS A 46 -3.95 4.05 -10.05
C LYS A 46 -4.92 4.55 -8.98
N THR A 47 -6.04 5.14 -9.40
CA THR A 47 -7.08 5.63 -8.49
C THR A 47 -7.66 4.49 -7.65
N LYS A 48 -7.93 3.35 -8.27
CA LYS A 48 -8.44 2.16 -7.55
C LYS A 48 -7.45 1.64 -6.51
N GLU A 49 -6.16 1.62 -6.84
CA GLU A 49 -5.12 1.22 -5.88
C GLU A 49 -4.98 2.21 -4.73
N LEU A 50 -5.11 3.51 -4.98
CA LEU A 50 -5.12 4.53 -3.92
C LEU A 50 -6.35 4.40 -3.00
N ILE A 51 -7.50 4.06 -3.55
CA ILE A 51 -8.71 3.75 -2.76
C ILE A 51 -8.45 2.53 -1.88
N ALA A 52 -7.90 1.46 -2.46
CA ALA A 52 -7.57 0.24 -1.72
C ALA A 52 -6.54 0.50 -0.60
N LEU A 53 -5.53 1.33 -0.87
CA LEU A 53 -4.54 1.75 0.13
C LEU A 53 -5.19 2.50 1.30
N ALA A 54 -6.08 3.44 1.02
CA ALA A 54 -6.81 4.17 2.05
C ALA A 54 -7.69 3.24 2.91
N ILE A 55 -8.38 2.29 2.28
CA ILE A 55 -9.16 1.29 3.00
C ILE A 55 -8.24 0.38 3.84
N ALA A 56 -7.09 0.00 3.31
CA ALA A 56 -6.10 -0.81 4.04
C ALA A 56 -5.59 -0.10 5.30
N VAL A 57 -5.35 1.22 5.23
CA VAL A 57 -5.03 2.05 6.40
C VAL A 57 -6.18 2.01 7.41
N SER A 58 -7.41 2.18 6.95
CA SER A 58 -8.61 2.17 7.79
C SER A 58 -8.85 0.81 8.46
N LYS A 59 -8.48 -0.28 7.79
CA LYS A 59 -8.58 -1.66 8.31
C LYS A 59 -7.37 -2.07 9.15
N GLU A 60 -6.36 -1.23 9.26
CA GLU A 60 -5.13 -1.52 10.02
C GLU A 60 -4.46 -2.83 9.55
N CYS A 61 -4.38 -3.01 8.23
CA CYS A 61 -3.91 -4.24 7.61
C CYS A 61 -2.54 -4.03 6.97
N ASP A 62 -1.48 -4.39 7.68
CA ASP A 62 -0.11 -4.21 7.19
C ASP A 62 0.15 -4.92 5.86
N GLY A 63 -0.32 -6.14 5.69
CA GLY A 63 -0.19 -6.89 4.43
C GLY A 63 -0.93 -6.24 3.28
N CYS A 64 -2.11 -5.70 3.53
CA CYS A 64 -2.90 -4.97 2.54
C CYS A 64 -2.22 -3.65 2.16
N ILE A 65 -1.70 -2.92 3.15
CA ILE A 65 -0.95 -1.68 2.96
C ILE A 65 0.25 -1.94 2.05
N ALA A 66 1.07 -2.94 2.37
CA ALA A 66 2.27 -3.26 1.59
C ALA A 66 1.92 -3.65 0.15
N ALA A 67 0.89 -4.48 -0.06
CA ALA A 67 0.45 -4.90 -1.37
C ALA A 67 -0.07 -3.74 -2.23
N HIS A 68 -0.95 -2.91 -1.67
CA HIS A 68 -1.56 -1.81 -2.42
C HIS A 68 -0.64 -0.60 -2.57
N ALA A 69 0.27 -0.34 -1.63
CA ALA A 69 1.33 0.65 -1.80
C ALA A 69 2.24 0.28 -2.98
N HIS A 70 2.65 -0.97 -3.08
CA HIS A 70 3.44 -1.47 -4.20
C HIS A 70 2.69 -1.36 -5.52
N ALA A 71 1.46 -1.83 -5.57
CA ALA A 71 0.63 -1.78 -6.78
C ALA A 71 0.29 -0.34 -7.21
N ALA A 72 0.01 0.56 -6.26
CA ALA A 72 -0.22 1.96 -6.56
C ALA A 72 0.99 2.59 -7.27
N VAL A 73 2.19 2.35 -6.76
CA VAL A 73 3.44 2.83 -7.40
C VAL A 73 3.61 2.22 -8.79
N GLN A 74 3.35 0.93 -8.96
CA GLN A 74 3.42 0.27 -10.28
C GLN A 74 2.45 0.90 -11.29
N HIS A 75 1.32 1.40 -10.84
CA HIS A 75 0.34 2.11 -11.69
C HIS A 75 0.57 3.62 -11.75
N GLY A 76 1.73 4.11 -11.31
CA GLY A 76 2.15 5.48 -11.49
C GLY A 76 1.78 6.45 -10.36
N ALA A 77 1.33 5.96 -9.21
CA ALA A 77 1.08 6.83 -8.06
C ALA A 77 2.39 7.43 -7.53
N THR A 78 2.34 8.71 -7.24
CA THR A 78 3.43 9.43 -6.58
C THR A 78 3.23 9.46 -5.07
N PRO A 79 4.29 9.69 -4.28
CA PRO A 79 4.14 9.91 -2.84
C PRO A 79 3.15 11.03 -2.50
N ALA A 80 3.13 12.11 -3.27
CA ALA A 80 2.20 13.21 -3.05
C ALA A 80 0.74 12.79 -3.21
N GLU A 81 0.43 12.03 -4.26
CA GLU A 81 -0.92 11.49 -4.47
C GLU A 81 -1.33 10.52 -3.35
N ALA A 82 -0.41 9.65 -2.95
CA ALA A 82 -0.66 8.72 -1.84
C ALA A 82 -0.89 9.46 -0.52
N ALA A 83 -0.13 10.53 -0.24
CA ALA A 83 -0.30 11.34 0.95
C ALA A 83 -1.71 11.96 1.03
N GLU A 84 -2.23 12.46 -0.09
CA GLU A 84 -3.59 13.00 -0.13
C GLU A 84 -4.65 11.93 0.12
N ALA A 85 -4.52 10.74 -0.49
CA ALA A 85 -5.42 9.63 -0.24
C ALA A 85 -5.39 9.18 1.24
N ILE A 86 -4.20 9.07 1.82
CA ILE A 86 -4.01 8.74 3.23
C ILE A 86 -4.62 9.82 4.12
N GLY A 87 -4.49 11.09 3.76
CA GLY A 87 -5.06 12.21 4.50
C GLY A 87 -6.57 12.09 4.70
N VAL A 88 -7.29 11.56 3.73
CA VAL A 88 -8.74 11.31 3.84
C VAL A 88 -9.04 10.33 4.98
N THR A 89 -8.17 9.37 5.24
CA THR A 89 -8.35 8.40 6.34
C THR A 89 -8.31 9.06 7.72
N PHE A 90 -7.59 10.17 7.87
CA PHE A 90 -7.55 10.94 9.12
C PHE A 90 -8.92 11.51 9.46
N LEU A 91 -9.62 12.04 8.46
CA LEU A 91 -10.98 12.54 8.64
C LEU A 91 -11.93 11.44 9.12
N MET A 92 -11.81 10.25 8.56
CA MET A 92 -12.77 9.17 8.80
C MET A 92 -12.44 8.32 10.03
N ASN A 93 -11.16 8.18 10.40
CA ASN A 93 -10.71 7.23 11.42
C ASN A 93 -9.98 7.87 12.61
N GLY A 94 -9.53 9.11 12.49
CA GLY A 94 -8.84 9.81 13.59
C GLY A 94 -7.48 9.20 13.94
N GLY A 95 -7.17 9.09 15.23
CA GLY A 95 -5.87 8.69 15.76
C GLY A 95 -5.22 7.45 15.15
N PRO A 96 -5.92 6.32 15.02
CA PRO A 96 -5.32 5.11 14.40
C PRO A 96 -4.79 5.35 12.98
N ALA A 97 -5.42 6.22 12.21
CA ALA A 97 -4.94 6.55 10.87
C ALA A 97 -3.61 7.30 10.87
N THR A 98 -3.26 8.01 11.93
CA THR A 98 -1.95 8.68 12.05
C THR A 98 -0.82 7.67 12.15
N VAL A 99 -1.06 6.50 12.72
CA VAL A 99 -0.09 5.41 12.84
C VAL A 99 -0.01 4.61 11.55
N TYR A 100 -1.14 4.06 11.10
CA TYR A 100 -1.17 3.22 9.89
C TYR A 100 -0.99 4.02 8.62
N GLY A 101 -1.40 5.28 8.60
CA GLY A 101 -1.11 6.21 7.51
C GLY A 101 0.38 6.49 7.36
N ALA A 102 1.11 6.65 8.46
CA ALA A 102 2.56 6.80 8.44
C ALA A 102 3.25 5.56 7.86
N ARG A 103 2.80 4.36 8.24
CA ARG A 103 3.29 3.09 7.67
C ARG A 103 3.01 3.00 6.16
N ALA A 104 1.81 3.37 5.74
CA ALA A 104 1.44 3.37 4.33
C ALA A 104 2.29 4.33 3.51
N TYR A 105 2.53 5.53 4.01
CA TYR A 105 3.38 6.50 3.35
C TYR A 105 4.84 6.02 3.27
N ALA A 106 5.35 5.42 4.33
CA ALA A 106 6.69 4.81 4.32
C ALA A 106 6.80 3.72 3.25
N ALA A 107 5.79 2.86 3.12
CA ALA A 107 5.77 1.82 2.09
C ALA A 107 5.75 2.43 0.67
N VAL A 108 4.92 3.43 0.44
CA VAL A 108 4.84 4.11 -0.87
C VAL A 108 6.17 4.76 -1.24
N THR A 109 6.78 5.49 -0.32
CA THR A 109 8.08 6.16 -0.58
C THR A 109 9.19 5.16 -0.87
N GLU A 110 9.21 4.05 -0.17
CA GLU A 110 10.14 2.95 -0.40
C GLU A 110 10.00 2.38 -1.81
N PHE A 111 8.79 1.95 -2.19
CA PHE A 111 8.54 1.38 -3.51
C PHE A 111 8.73 2.39 -4.65
N TYR A 112 8.42 3.64 -4.41
CA TYR A 112 8.64 4.70 -5.38
C TYR A 112 10.13 4.94 -5.63
N ALA A 113 10.95 4.96 -4.60
CA ALA A 113 12.40 5.07 -4.73
C ALA A 113 13.00 3.90 -5.52
N ASP A 114 12.54 2.67 -5.23
CA ASP A 114 12.97 1.47 -5.97
C ASP A 114 12.58 1.56 -7.46
N SER A 115 11.39 2.08 -7.77
CA SER A 115 10.90 2.18 -9.15
C SER A 115 11.62 3.24 -9.98
N THR A 116 12.14 4.29 -9.35
CA THR A 116 12.85 5.39 -10.03
C THR A 116 14.36 5.16 -10.13
N GLY A 117 14.86 4.06 -9.55
CA GLY A 117 16.29 3.77 -9.50
C GLY A 117 17.07 4.65 -8.51
N ASP A 118 16.38 5.51 -7.78
CA ASP A 118 16.95 6.33 -6.70
C ASP A 118 17.14 5.48 -5.43
N GLY A 119 17.89 4.39 -5.51
CA GLY A 119 18.11 3.43 -4.41
C GLY A 119 18.77 4.02 -3.15
N VAL A 120 18.70 5.32 -2.98
CA VAL A 120 19.00 6.03 -1.75
C VAL A 120 17.66 6.49 -1.18
N ALA A 121 17.22 5.83 -0.11
CA ALA A 121 16.13 6.34 0.70
C ALA A 121 16.45 7.80 1.03
N ARG A 122 15.75 8.74 0.38
CA ARG A 122 15.83 10.14 0.80
C ARG A 122 15.29 10.22 2.22
N PRO A 123 16.03 10.75 3.17
CA PRO A 123 15.49 11.06 4.48
C PRO A 123 14.22 11.89 4.24
N ILE A 124 13.11 11.46 4.83
CA ILE A 124 11.92 12.32 4.92
C ILE A 124 12.42 13.62 5.54
N ALA A 125 12.22 14.73 4.83
CA ALA A 125 12.57 16.03 5.37
C ALA A 125 11.90 16.16 6.75
N PRO A 126 12.62 16.61 7.79
CA PRO A 126 12.01 16.81 9.10
C PRO A 126 10.84 17.76 8.93
N ASP A 127 9.71 17.38 9.51
CA ASP A 127 8.46 18.14 9.44
C ASP A 127 8.72 19.62 9.77
N ALA A 128 8.41 20.50 8.82
CA ALA A 128 8.42 21.93 9.04
C ALA A 128 7.28 22.41 9.98
N HIS A 129 6.56 21.48 10.60
CA HIS A 129 5.40 21.73 11.45
C HIS A 129 5.41 20.87 12.74
N ALA A 130 6.58 20.60 13.29
CA ALA A 130 6.68 20.07 14.64
C ALA A 130 6.70 21.26 15.62
N ASP A 131 5.54 21.84 15.90
CA ASP A 131 5.27 22.69 17.06
C ASP A 131 3.95 22.27 17.68
#